data_83bc3ae969f259dc0c353d2f77c5d954
#
_entry.id   83bc3ae969f259dc0c353d2f77c5d954
#
_cell.length_a   1.000
_cell.length_b   1.000
_cell.length_c   1.000
_cell.angle_alpha   90.00
_cell.angle_beta   90.00
_cell.angle_gamma   90.00
#
_symmetry.space_group_name_H-M   'P 1'
#
loop_
_entity.id
_entity.type
_entity.pdbx_description
1 polymer ?
#
loop_
_entity_poly.entity_id
_entity_poly.type
_entity_poly.pdbx_seq_one_letter_code
_entity_poly.pdbx_strand_id
1 'polypeptide(L)'
;SKSYDTSAQDPTGTTDVAFKSDGLSMFVLSQGNDRIYQYTLSTAFDVSTASYASKSLHIYSQEQSPSGISFKPDGTIMYLIGTDSDRIYQYTLSTAWDISTGSYASKNLSVASQENAPQALTFKSDGTKAYVTGNSDYVYQYSLSTAWDVSTGSYDSVSFNGGSQDTAPVGITFNSNGTKMFLLGGGSNTVYQYNLG
;
A
#
# COMPACT_ATOMS: atom_id res chain seq x y z
N SER A 1 -10.80 -6.70 -22.47
CA SER A 1 -10.08 -6.54 -21.20
C SER A 1 -8.63 -6.97 -21.38
N LYS A 2 -7.73 -6.40 -20.58
CA LYS A 2 -6.32 -6.77 -20.52
C LYS A 2 -6.06 -7.40 -19.17
N SER A 3 -5.26 -8.45 -19.11
CA SER A 3 -4.91 -9.15 -17.89
C SER A 3 -3.48 -9.68 -17.97
N TYR A 4 -2.89 -9.93 -16.80
CA TYR A 4 -1.62 -10.64 -16.61
C TYR A 4 -1.79 -11.64 -15.47
N ASP A 5 -1.38 -12.87 -15.68
CA ASP A 5 -1.43 -13.94 -14.68
C ASP A 5 -0.14 -13.95 -13.87
N THR A 6 -0.24 -13.72 -12.57
CA THR A 6 0.89 -13.71 -11.61
C THR A 6 1.14 -15.07 -10.96
N SER A 7 0.33 -16.09 -11.25
CA SER A 7 0.35 -17.40 -10.58
C SER A 7 1.68 -18.14 -10.69
N ALA A 8 2.49 -17.83 -11.73
CA ALA A 8 3.83 -18.38 -11.86
C ALA A 8 4.79 -17.95 -10.73
N GLN A 9 4.56 -16.79 -10.11
CA GLN A 9 5.32 -16.28 -8.97
C GLN A 9 4.57 -16.49 -7.66
N ASP A 10 3.26 -16.33 -7.67
CA ASP A 10 2.39 -16.52 -6.51
C ASP A 10 1.12 -17.29 -6.89
N PRO A 11 1.08 -18.60 -6.65
CA PRO A 11 -0.13 -19.40 -6.88
C PRO A 11 -1.17 -19.29 -5.76
N THR A 12 -0.87 -18.59 -4.66
CA THR A 12 -1.60 -18.73 -3.39
C THR A 12 -2.39 -17.50 -2.97
N GLY A 13 -2.04 -16.31 -3.45
CA GLY A 13 -2.86 -15.12 -3.18
C GLY A 13 -2.10 -13.80 -3.17
N THR A 14 -2.41 -12.98 -4.15
CA THR A 14 -1.98 -11.58 -4.19
C THR A 14 -2.98 -10.69 -3.45
N THR A 15 -2.49 -9.66 -2.76
CA THR A 15 -3.33 -8.77 -1.94
C THR A 15 -3.32 -7.33 -2.43
N ASP A 16 -2.24 -6.86 -3.04
CA ASP A 16 -2.17 -5.47 -3.50
C ASP A 16 -1.27 -5.32 -4.75
N VAL A 17 -1.48 -4.23 -5.47
CA VAL A 17 -0.71 -3.87 -6.66
C VAL A 17 -0.38 -2.38 -6.66
N ALA A 18 0.88 -2.06 -6.95
CA ALA A 18 1.33 -0.69 -7.12
C ALA A 18 2.05 -0.51 -8.47
N PHE A 19 2.02 0.71 -9.00
CA PHE A 19 2.73 1.06 -10.22
C PHE A 19 3.71 2.20 -9.95
N LYS A 20 4.84 2.15 -10.65
CA LYS A 20 5.67 3.33 -10.82
C LYS A 20 4.90 4.38 -11.63
N SER A 21 5.13 5.65 -11.35
CA SER A 21 4.39 6.77 -11.96
C SER A 21 4.47 6.84 -13.50
N ASP A 22 5.53 6.28 -14.11
CA ASP A 22 5.65 6.18 -15.57
C ASP A 22 4.89 4.97 -16.16
N GLY A 23 4.32 4.13 -15.32
CA GLY A 23 3.56 2.93 -15.72
C GLY A 23 4.39 1.79 -16.30
N LEU A 24 5.72 1.86 -16.28
CA LEU A 24 6.60 0.84 -16.85
C LEU A 24 7.07 -0.21 -15.84
N SER A 25 6.73 -0.05 -14.56
CA SER A 25 6.96 -1.06 -13.52
C SER A 25 5.70 -1.27 -12.69
N MET A 26 5.40 -2.53 -12.42
CA MET A 26 4.31 -2.98 -11.55
C MET A 26 4.90 -3.81 -10.42
N PHE A 27 4.37 -3.63 -9.24
CA PHE A 27 4.73 -4.35 -8.01
C PHE A 27 3.50 -5.07 -7.50
N VAL A 28 3.64 -6.36 -7.23
CA VAL A 28 2.53 -7.19 -6.75
C VAL A 28 2.91 -7.74 -5.38
N LEU A 29 2.07 -7.47 -4.39
CA LEU A 29 2.19 -7.99 -3.04
C LEU A 29 1.55 -9.38 -2.96
N SER A 30 2.30 -10.33 -2.42
CA SER A 30 1.88 -11.70 -2.19
C SER A 30 1.81 -11.98 -0.69
N GLN A 31 0.64 -12.33 -0.19
CA GLN A 31 0.44 -12.85 1.16
C GLN A 31 0.90 -14.31 1.24
N GLY A 32 0.66 -15.10 0.20
CA GLY A 32 0.94 -16.53 0.25
C GLY A 32 2.42 -16.89 0.32
N ASN A 33 3.30 -16.02 -0.18
CA ASN A 33 4.75 -16.22 -0.19
C ASN A 33 5.52 -15.19 0.65
N ASP A 34 4.81 -14.25 1.30
CA ASP A 34 5.41 -13.13 2.04
C ASP A 34 6.44 -12.37 1.20
N ARG A 35 6.06 -12.05 -0.04
CA ARG A 35 6.95 -11.41 -1.02
C ARG A 35 6.28 -10.29 -1.78
N ILE A 36 7.12 -9.39 -2.23
CA ILE A 36 6.76 -8.43 -3.28
C ILE A 36 7.50 -8.84 -4.53
N TYR A 37 6.78 -8.92 -5.66
CA TYR A 37 7.32 -9.23 -6.98
C TYR A 37 7.29 -8.01 -7.88
N GLN A 38 8.35 -7.80 -8.66
CA GLN A 38 8.45 -6.71 -9.61
C GLN A 38 8.31 -7.19 -11.05
N TYR A 39 7.51 -6.48 -11.82
CA TYR A 39 7.29 -6.72 -13.25
C TYR A 39 7.65 -5.47 -14.04
N THR A 40 8.17 -5.66 -15.25
CA THR A 40 8.36 -4.60 -16.25
C THR A 40 7.24 -4.67 -17.28
N LEU A 41 6.77 -3.51 -17.74
CA LEU A 41 5.77 -3.39 -18.79
C LEU A 41 6.44 -2.74 -20.01
N SER A 42 6.26 -3.32 -21.20
CA SER A 42 6.79 -2.72 -22.43
C SER A 42 5.94 -1.55 -22.94
N THR A 43 4.68 -1.46 -22.47
CA THR A 43 3.76 -0.34 -22.72
C THR A 43 3.24 0.16 -21.37
N ALA A 44 3.37 1.46 -21.11
CA ALA A 44 2.98 2.07 -19.85
C ALA A 44 1.52 1.75 -19.49
N PHE A 45 1.30 1.26 -18.26
CA PHE A 45 0.00 0.86 -17.71
C PHE A 45 -0.76 -0.22 -18.50
N ASP A 46 -0.10 -0.91 -19.43
CA ASP A 46 -0.67 -2.03 -20.15
C ASP A 46 -0.21 -3.35 -19.53
N VAL A 47 -1.00 -3.88 -18.59
CA VAL A 47 -0.68 -5.11 -17.87
C VAL A 47 -0.51 -6.33 -18.77
N SER A 48 -1.12 -6.35 -19.97
CA SER A 48 -0.94 -7.44 -20.93
C SER A 48 0.48 -7.51 -21.51
N THR A 49 1.28 -6.46 -21.33
CA THR A 49 2.69 -6.38 -21.75
C THR A 49 3.67 -6.63 -20.60
N ALA A 50 3.16 -7.03 -19.42
CA ALA A 50 3.99 -7.28 -18.25
C ALA A 50 4.87 -8.52 -18.44
N SER A 51 6.06 -8.49 -17.85
CA SER A 51 6.95 -9.63 -17.72
C SER A 51 7.64 -9.58 -16.35
N TYR A 52 7.84 -10.74 -15.72
CA TYR A 52 8.52 -10.81 -14.44
C TYR A 52 9.97 -10.32 -14.57
N ALA A 53 10.34 -9.34 -13.77
CA ALA A 53 11.66 -8.71 -13.82
C ALA A 53 12.77 -9.54 -13.15
N SER A 54 12.47 -10.74 -12.67
CA SER A 54 13.36 -11.58 -11.84
C SER A 54 13.81 -10.86 -10.56
N LYS A 55 12.94 -9.99 -10.02
CA LYS A 55 13.16 -9.22 -8.80
C LYS A 55 12.05 -9.49 -7.80
N SER A 56 12.43 -9.81 -6.58
CA SER A 56 11.50 -9.96 -5.46
C SER A 56 12.16 -9.55 -4.15
N LEU A 57 11.33 -9.18 -3.17
CA LEU A 57 11.75 -8.88 -1.81
C LEU A 57 10.97 -9.77 -0.85
N HIS A 58 11.66 -10.48 0.05
CA HIS A 58 11.03 -11.27 1.11
C HIS A 58 10.78 -10.39 2.34
N ILE A 59 9.55 -10.40 2.85
CA ILE A 59 9.07 -9.49 3.90
C ILE A 59 8.61 -10.22 5.18
N TYR A 60 8.65 -11.55 5.19
CA TYR A 60 8.19 -12.42 6.28
C TYR A 60 8.66 -12.00 7.68
N SER A 61 9.90 -11.51 7.79
CA SER A 61 10.46 -11.11 9.09
C SER A 61 9.78 -9.91 9.72
N GLN A 62 9.05 -9.10 8.95
CA GLN A 62 8.30 -7.94 9.41
C GLN A 62 6.81 -8.20 9.42
N GLU A 63 6.28 -8.89 8.39
CA GLU A 63 4.84 -9.09 8.23
C GLU A 63 4.56 -10.44 7.55
N GLN A 64 3.68 -11.24 8.15
CA GLN A 64 3.28 -12.57 7.65
C GLN A 64 1.88 -12.58 7.03
N SER A 65 1.13 -11.50 7.19
CA SER A 65 -0.17 -11.31 6.57
C SER A 65 -0.23 -9.94 5.90
N PRO A 66 0.63 -9.70 4.89
CA PRO A 66 0.71 -8.40 4.23
C PRO A 66 -0.57 -8.10 3.45
N SER A 67 -1.08 -6.88 3.59
CA SER A 67 -2.34 -6.44 2.97
C SER A 67 -2.16 -5.28 1.99
N GLY A 68 -1.17 -4.40 2.20
CA GLY A 68 -0.99 -3.23 1.34
C GLY A 68 0.45 -2.77 1.21
N ILE A 69 0.79 -2.20 0.05
CA ILE A 69 2.08 -1.56 -0.26
C ILE A 69 1.89 -0.15 -0.78
N SER A 70 2.86 0.70 -0.48
CA SER A 70 2.92 2.06 -1.03
C SER A 70 4.37 2.47 -1.25
N PHE A 71 4.60 3.43 -2.13
CA PHE A 71 5.93 3.95 -2.43
C PHE A 71 5.97 5.46 -2.28
N LYS A 72 7.13 5.96 -1.82
CA LYS A 72 7.46 7.37 -2.00
C LYS A 72 7.57 7.68 -3.50
N PRO A 73 7.11 8.85 -3.98
CA PRO A 73 7.07 9.16 -5.42
C PRO A 73 8.41 9.07 -6.15
N ASP A 74 9.55 9.20 -5.45
CA ASP A 74 10.88 9.04 -6.05
C ASP A 74 11.38 7.58 -6.07
N GLY A 75 10.62 6.64 -5.50
CA GLY A 75 10.94 5.21 -5.47
C GLY A 75 12.07 4.81 -4.53
N THR A 76 12.55 5.71 -3.68
CA THR A 76 13.65 5.40 -2.73
C THR A 76 13.16 4.72 -1.44
N ILE A 77 11.86 4.83 -1.16
CA ILE A 77 11.23 4.26 0.04
C ILE A 77 9.97 3.48 -0.38
N MET A 78 9.81 2.31 0.21
CA MET A 78 8.62 1.49 0.13
C MET A 78 8.04 1.29 1.54
N TYR A 79 6.73 1.22 1.62
CA TYR A 79 5.98 0.96 2.85
C TYR A 79 5.15 -0.30 2.69
N LEU A 80 5.06 -1.06 3.77
CA LEU A 80 4.30 -2.29 3.89
C LEU A 80 3.36 -2.16 5.08
N ILE A 81 2.12 -2.63 4.94
CA ILE A 81 1.17 -2.80 6.05
C ILE A 81 0.57 -4.21 5.98
N GLY A 82 0.14 -4.73 7.12
CA GLY A 82 -0.50 -6.03 7.19
C GLY A 82 -1.17 -6.29 8.53
N THR A 83 -1.95 -7.38 8.56
CA THR A 83 -2.89 -7.70 9.64
C THR A 83 -2.30 -8.57 10.74
N ASP A 84 -1.06 -9.04 10.62
CA ASP A 84 -0.41 -9.83 11.68
C ASP A 84 0.24 -8.93 12.73
N SER A 85 0.87 -7.85 12.31
CA SER A 85 1.60 -6.94 13.19
C SER A 85 0.88 -5.63 13.48
N ASP A 86 -0.13 -5.25 12.70
CA ASP A 86 -0.85 -3.97 12.75
C ASP A 86 0.12 -2.77 12.72
N ARG A 87 1.08 -2.83 11.77
CA ARG A 87 2.14 -1.82 11.63
C ARG A 87 2.36 -1.40 10.20
N ILE A 88 2.74 -0.15 10.04
CA ILE A 88 3.38 0.32 8.81
C ILE A 88 4.89 0.12 8.97
N TYR A 89 5.50 -0.66 8.09
CA TYR A 89 6.95 -0.86 8.00
C TYR A 89 7.53 -0.05 6.86
N GLN A 90 8.71 0.52 7.09
CA GLN A 90 9.44 1.30 6.08
C GLN A 90 10.68 0.56 5.61
N TYR A 91 10.82 0.47 4.29
CA TYR A 91 12.00 -0.09 3.61
C TYR A 91 12.69 1.00 2.79
N THR A 92 14.01 0.97 2.78
CA THR A 92 14.81 1.78 1.85
C THR A 92 15.21 0.94 0.64
N LEU A 93 15.13 1.53 -0.55
CA LEU A 93 15.62 0.94 -1.79
C LEU A 93 16.91 1.66 -2.18
N SER A 94 18.06 0.95 -2.19
CA SER A 94 19.35 1.56 -2.54
C SER A 94 19.41 1.95 -4.02
N THR A 95 18.59 1.32 -4.85
CA THR A 95 18.29 1.72 -6.21
C THR A 95 16.79 2.01 -6.29
N ALA A 96 16.43 3.25 -6.64
CA ALA A 96 15.03 3.67 -6.73
C ALA A 96 14.22 2.75 -7.65
N TRP A 97 13.04 2.33 -7.18
CA TRP A 97 12.12 1.43 -7.89
C TRP A 97 12.67 0.01 -8.17
N ASP A 98 13.72 -0.39 -7.50
CA ASP A 98 14.27 -1.75 -7.56
C ASP A 98 14.06 -2.46 -6.21
N ILE A 99 12.98 -3.27 -6.11
CA ILE A 99 12.64 -3.93 -4.83
C ILE A 99 13.67 -4.96 -4.40
N SER A 100 14.49 -5.51 -5.33
CA SER A 100 15.55 -6.45 -4.97
C SER A 100 16.66 -5.80 -4.13
N THR A 101 16.72 -4.46 -4.13
CA THR A 101 17.65 -3.67 -3.31
C THR A 101 17.05 -3.21 -1.98
N GLY A 102 15.84 -3.68 -1.68
CA GLY A 102 15.09 -3.28 -0.50
C GLY A 102 15.68 -3.82 0.80
N SER A 103 15.75 -2.97 1.81
CA SER A 103 16.14 -3.34 3.16
C SER A 103 15.23 -2.66 4.19
N TYR A 104 14.85 -3.40 5.24
CA TYR A 104 14.08 -2.82 6.34
C TYR A 104 14.87 -1.70 7.01
N ALA A 105 14.27 -0.51 7.08
CA ALA A 105 14.93 0.69 7.61
C ALA A 105 14.98 0.76 9.14
N SER A 106 14.52 -0.27 9.84
CA SER A 106 14.29 -0.26 11.30
C SER A 106 13.32 0.82 11.75
N LYS A 107 12.38 1.20 10.88
CA LYS A 107 11.34 2.20 11.10
C LYS A 107 9.96 1.57 10.93
N ASN A 108 9.10 1.78 11.91
CA ASN A 108 7.72 1.34 11.85
C ASN A 108 6.82 2.27 12.68
N LEU A 109 5.52 2.21 12.38
CA LEU A 109 4.45 2.88 13.14
C LEU A 109 3.38 1.84 13.47
N SER A 110 3.06 1.66 14.76
CA SER A 110 1.91 0.83 15.16
C SER A 110 0.61 1.58 14.91
N VAL A 111 -0.34 0.92 14.29
CA VAL A 111 -1.70 1.41 14.06
C VAL A 111 -2.75 0.62 14.86
N ALA A 112 -2.34 -0.40 15.61
CA ALA A 112 -3.18 -1.34 16.35
C ALA A 112 -4.22 -0.71 17.28
N SER A 113 -3.93 0.48 17.84
CA SER A 113 -4.88 1.19 18.73
C SER A 113 -6.07 1.78 17.98
N GLN A 114 -5.97 2.00 16.67
CA GLN A 114 -7.01 2.54 15.80
C GLN A 114 -7.56 1.46 14.87
N GLU A 115 -6.67 0.66 14.27
CA GLU A 115 -7.02 -0.38 13.31
C GLU A 115 -6.21 -1.65 13.62
N ASN A 116 -6.90 -2.71 14.00
CA ASN A 116 -6.31 -4.00 14.36
C ASN A 116 -6.39 -5.05 13.25
N ALA A 117 -6.82 -4.65 12.07
CA ALA A 117 -6.81 -5.46 10.86
C ALA A 117 -6.64 -4.54 9.63
N PRO A 118 -5.51 -3.80 9.54
CA PRO A 118 -5.32 -2.81 8.49
C PRO A 118 -5.22 -3.48 7.13
N GLN A 119 -5.94 -2.95 6.13
CA GLN A 119 -6.00 -3.50 4.78
C GLN A 119 -5.25 -2.65 3.76
N ALA A 120 -5.23 -1.34 3.93
CA ALA A 120 -4.59 -0.46 2.97
C ALA A 120 -3.98 0.78 3.63
N LEU A 121 -2.95 1.32 2.98
CA LEU A 121 -2.31 2.57 3.35
C LEU A 121 -2.06 3.45 2.14
N THR A 122 -2.10 4.76 2.36
CA THR A 122 -1.67 5.74 1.36
C THR A 122 -1.08 6.96 2.08
N PHE A 123 -0.36 7.80 1.34
CA PHE A 123 0.26 9.01 1.87
C PHE A 123 -0.25 10.25 1.16
N LYS A 124 -0.24 11.36 1.87
CA LYS A 124 -0.32 12.68 1.25
C LYS A 124 0.88 12.88 0.32
N SER A 125 0.71 13.59 -0.78
CA SER A 125 1.74 13.77 -1.81
C SER A 125 3.05 14.40 -1.32
N ASP A 126 3.01 15.14 -0.20
CA ASP A 126 4.19 15.74 0.43
C ASP A 126 4.80 14.84 1.53
N GLY A 127 4.21 13.67 1.82
CA GLY A 127 4.68 12.72 2.81
C GLY A 127 4.49 13.13 4.27
N THR A 128 3.76 14.21 4.54
CA THR A 128 3.54 14.68 5.92
C THR A 128 2.42 13.94 6.64
N LYS A 129 1.61 13.17 5.90
CA LYS A 129 0.51 12.37 6.47
C LYS A 129 0.45 10.97 5.85
N ALA A 130 0.06 10.01 6.70
CA ALA A 130 -0.32 8.67 6.31
C ALA A 130 -1.81 8.44 6.63
N TYR A 131 -2.47 7.66 5.79
CA TYR A 131 -3.86 7.25 5.96
C TYR A 131 -3.95 5.74 5.93
N VAL A 132 -4.66 5.16 6.89
CA VAL A 132 -4.85 3.72 7.04
C VAL A 132 -6.33 3.41 7.10
N THR A 133 -6.75 2.33 6.44
CA THR A 133 -8.10 1.78 6.55
C THR A 133 -8.04 0.27 6.68
N GLY A 134 -9.11 -0.32 7.20
CA GLY A 134 -9.23 -1.76 7.41
C GLY A 134 -10.62 -2.14 7.95
N ASN A 135 -10.68 -3.17 8.75
CA ASN A 135 -11.95 -3.76 9.18
C ASN A 135 -12.74 -2.93 10.21
N SER A 136 -12.21 -1.81 10.70
CA SER A 136 -12.90 -0.93 11.66
C SER A 136 -13.87 0.06 11.03
N ASP A 137 -14.08 0.02 9.72
CA ASP A 137 -14.97 0.94 8.97
C ASP A 137 -14.44 2.37 8.85
N TYR A 138 -13.26 2.66 9.37
CA TYR A 138 -12.69 4.00 9.43
C TYR A 138 -11.48 4.17 8.53
N VAL A 139 -11.26 5.41 8.12
CA VAL A 139 -9.96 5.90 7.64
C VAL A 139 -9.32 6.70 8.77
N TYR A 140 -8.16 6.31 9.22
CA TYR A 140 -7.39 6.98 10.26
C TYR A 140 -6.26 7.80 9.67
N GLN A 141 -6.07 9.03 10.19
CA GLN A 141 -5.03 9.95 9.76
C GLN A 141 -3.91 10.03 10.78
N TYR A 142 -2.68 9.92 10.30
CA TYR A 142 -1.46 10.08 11.10
C TYR A 142 -0.62 11.23 10.53
N SER A 143 -0.09 12.10 11.39
CA SER A 143 0.91 13.10 11.02
C SER A 143 2.32 12.53 11.19
N LEU A 144 3.17 12.78 10.20
CA LEU A 144 4.59 12.48 10.25
C LEU A 144 5.36 13.78 10.48
N SER A 145 6.04 13.92 11.63
CA SER A 145 6.80 15.15 11.94
C SER A 145 8.03 15.31 11.04
N THR A 146 8.52 14.22 10.47
CA THR A 146 9.48 14.19 9.36
C THR A 146 8.80 13.53 8.18
N ALA A 147 8.66 14.26 7.07
CA ALA A 147 7.99 13.75 5.87
C ALA A 147 8.62 12.41 5.42
N TRP A 148 7.76 11.42 5.09
CA TRP A 148 8.16 10.10 4.63
C TRP A 148 8.88 9.23 5.68
N ASP A 149 8.92 9.63 6.95
CA ASP A 149 9.49 8.86 8.04
C ASP A 149 8.38 8.37 8.98
N VAL A 150 7.95 7.11 8.80
CA VAL A 150 6.84 6.55 9.59
C VAL A 150 7.16 6.41 11.07
N SER A 151 8.45 6.34 11.46
CA SER A 151 8.83 6.27 12.87
C SER A 151 8.52 7.57 13.64
N THR A 152 8.25 8.67 12.92
CA THR A 152 7.86 9.96 13.50
C THR A 152 6.35 10.18 13.51
N GLY A 153 5.58 9.12 13.18
CA GLY A 153 4.14 9.16 13.05
C GLY A 153 3.40 9.23 14.37
N SER A 154 2.34 10.00 14.41
CA SER A 154 1.39 10.06 15.52
C SER A 154 -0.05 10.15 15.00
N TYR A 155 -0.99 9.49 15.68
CA TYR A 155 -2.40 9.60 15.36
C TYR A 155 -2.93 11.02 15.62
N ASP A 156 -3.59 11.61 14.65
CA ASP A 156 -4.07 13.00 14.70
C ASP A 156 -5.37 13.16 15.50
N SER A 157 -5.95 12.09 16.01
CA SER A 157 -7.33 12.05 16.51
C SER A 157 -8.35 12.46 15.44
N VAL A 158 -8.00 12.23 14.18
CA VAL A 158 -8.83 12.49 13.00
C VAL A 158 -9.12 11.16 12.31
N SER A 159 -10.40 10.88 12.15
CA SER A 159 -10.87 9.70 11.41
C SER A 159 -12.10 10.04 10.59
N PHE A 160 -12.29 9.29 9.51
CA PHE A 160 -13.50 9.35 8.69
C PHE A 160 -14.22 8.01 8.75
N ASN A 161 -15.51 8.01 9.11
CA ASN A 161 -16.33 6.79 9.17
C ASN A 161 -16.96 6.53 7.79
N GLY A 162 -16.52 5.45 7.15
CA GLY A 162 -17.08 4.93 5.89
C GLY A 162 -18.17 3.87 6.08
N GLY A 163 -18.42 3.45 7.32
CA GLY A 163 -19.25 2.28 7.66
C GLY A 163 -20.72 2.35 7.23
N SER A 164 -21.24 3.55 6.94
CA SER A 164 -22.58 3.67 6.36
C SER A 164 -22.65 3.24 4.89
N GLN A 165 -21.51 3.18 4.19
CA GLN A 165 -21.40 2.71 2.81
C GLN A 165 -20.81 1.31 2.74
N ASP A 166 -19.76 1.03 3.52
CA ASP A 166 -19.12 -0.27 3.55
C ASP A 166 -18.45 -0.53 4.91
N THR A 167 -18.65 -1.72 5.46
CA THR A 167 -18.14 -2.14 6.77
C THR A 167 -16.78 -2.86 6.70
N ALA A 168 -16.16 -2.95 5.53
CA ALA A 168 -14.86 -3.58 5.34
C ALA A 168 -14.09 -2.92 4.18
N PRO A 169 -13.65 -1.65 4.32
CA PRO A 169 -12.88 -1.00 3.28
C PRO A 169 -11.50 -1.66 3.13
N VAL A 170 -11.18 -2.09 1.90
CA VAL A 170 -9.95 -2.82 1.57
C VAL A 170 -8.98 -2.01 0.70
N GLY A 171 -9.34 -0.77 0.33
CA GLY A 171 -8.48 0.08 -0.46
C GLY A 171 -8.77 1.56 -0.25
N ILE A 172 -7.73 2.37 -0.28
CA ILE A 172 -7.84 3.83 -0.16
C ILE A 172 -6.87 4.52 -1.12
N THR A 173 -7.35 5.56 -1.78
CA THR A 173 -6.48 6.46 -2.55
C THR A 173 -7.07 7.87 -2.60
N PHE A 174 -6.24 8.84 -2.98
CA PHE A 174 -6.65 10.24 -3.20
C PHE A 174 -6.35 10.66 -4.64
N ASN A 175 -7.08 11.64 -5.13
CA ASN A 175 -6.65 12.32 -6.35
C ASN A 175 -5.39 13.17 -6.08
N SER A 176 -4.72 13.59 -7.15
CA SER A 176 -3.41 14.26 -7.07
C SER A 176 -3.37 15.55 -6.25
N ASN A 177 -4.50 16.27 -6.16
CA ASN A 177 -4.61 17.52 -5.37
C ASN A 177 -5.22 17.32 -3.98
N GLY A 178 -5.54 16.07 -3.58
CA GLY A 178 -6.07 15.75 -2.26
C GLY A 178 -7.50 16.19 -1.98
N THR A 179 -8.25 16.64 -3.00
CA THR A 179 -9.64 17.11 -2.83
C THR A 179 -10.67 15.99 -2.88
N LYS A 180 -10.27 14.79 -3.27
CA LYS A 180 -11.12 13.61 -3.33
C LYS A 180 -10.44 12.40 -2.72
N MET A 181 -11.19 11.65 -1.94
CA MET A 181 -10.83 10.36 -1.42
C MET A 181 -11.68 9.28 -2.09
N PHE A 182 -11.07 8.15 -2.40
CA PHE A 182 -11.74 6.97 -2.93
C PHE A 182 -11.50 5.80 -1.98
N LEU A 183 -12.57 5.11 -1.60
CA LEU A 183 -12.52 3.88 -0.83
C LEU A 183 -13.04 2.72 -1.67
N LEU A 184 -12.35 1.61 -1.65
CA LEU A 184 -12.84 0.35 -2.17
C LEU A 184 -13.47 -0.44 -1.03
N GLY A 185 -14.76 -0.69 -1.12
CA GLY A 185 -15.49 -1.52 -0.17
C GLY A 185 -15.37 -3.00 -0.51
N GLY A 186 -14.84 -3.78 0.42
CA GLY A 186 -14.71 -5.23 0.27
C GLY A 186 -16.04 -5.97 0.46
N GLY A 187 -16.92 -5.45 1.31
CA GLY A 187 -18.25 -6.03 1.56
C GLY A 187 -19.25 -5.69 0.46
N SER A 188 -19.22 -4.48 -0.07
CA SER A 188 -20.16 -3.99 -1.08
C SER A 188 -19.70 -4.19 -2.52
N ASN A 189 -18.41 -4.52 -2.75
CA ASN A 189 -17.77 -4.56 -4.08
C ASN A 189 -17.93 -3.23 -4.85
N THR A 190 -17.86 -2.09 -4.14
CA THR A 190 -18.17 -0.77 -4.67
C THR A 190 -17.01 0.19 -4.39
N VAL A 191 -16.72 1.08 -5.35
CA VAL A 191 -15.81 2.21 -5.13
C VAL A 191 -16.62 3.44 -4.75
N TYR A 192 -16.35 3.99 -3.58
CA TYR A 192 -16.97 5.20 -3.06
C TYR A 192 -16.07 6.41 -3.23
N GLN A 193 -16.64 7.54 -3.62
CA GLN A 193 -15.93 8.81 -3.74
C GLN A 193 -16.46 9.81 -2.72
N TYR A 194 -15.55 10.46 -2.02
CA TYR A 194 -15.82 11.52 -1.07
C TYR A 194 -15.13 12.81 -1.50
N ASN A 195 -15.82 13.93 -1.40
CA ASN A 195 -15.23 15.24 -1.62
C ASN A 195 -14.68 15.75 -0.28
N LEU A 196 -13.42 16.13 -0.28
CA LEU A 196 -12.75 16.75 0.84
C LEU A 196 -12.69 18.24 0.58
N GLY A 197 -13.14 19.02 1.55
CA GLY A 197 -13.25 20.47 1.42
C GLY A 197 -11.90 21.19 1.24
#